data_15156fd693b639a3bcdf51afb4b17f6e
#
_entry.id   15156fd693b639a3bcdf51afb4b17f6e
#
_cell.length_a   1.000
_cell.length_b   1.000
_cell.length_c   1.000
_cell.angle_alpha   90.00
_cell.angle_beta   90.00
_cell.angle_gamma   90.00
#
_symmetry.space_group_name_H-M   'P 1'
#
loop_
_entity.id
_entity.type
_entity.pdbx_description
1 polymer ?
#
loop_
_entity_poly.entity_id
_entity_poly.type
_entity_poly.pdbx_seq_one_letter_code
_entity_poly.pdbx_strand_id
1 'polypeptide(L)'
;MQSKLKFLAGLLLLGGAGVASLGAETVPASAQQAPAASRVVLLGTGGGPIARIGRSQPANLLQVGGKTYLIDIGDGMPRQLVRAGVPLNAVDAVFLTHLHFDHTAGVMGFLALDWQARRREPVHFYGPPGTRALVMDTLRALGSGEAIFRPQLPDLPAMASVFFGKDWDVTTPREVYRDGAVTVRAVENSHYGTMHLDPGEHGVNRSYSYRFDMADRVVVFTGDTGPSVAVEQLARGADVLVSEIIDIDAIIAGLKRRQQATGVDQQPLIDHMVQEHLTPENVGRMAAAAGVKTLVLTHFATPPGKEDFDSAAMLAAIRKHFSGRVVFGEDLGAI
;
A
#
# COMPACT_ATOMS: atom_id res chain seq x y z
N MET A 1 10.71 -67.60 -8.07
CA MET A 1 10.82 -68.25 -9.38
C MET A 1 11.69 -67.39 -10.26
N GLN A 2 12.83 -67.96 -10.65
CA GLN A 2 13.90 -67.37 -11.46
C GLN A 2 13.50 -67.45 -12.94
N SER A 3 13.97 -66.48 -13.73
CA SER A 3 14.31 -66.68 -15.15
C SER A 3 15.11 -65.44 -15.60
N LYS A 4 16.25 -65.52 -15.76
CA LYS A 4 17.49 -65.68 -16.50
C LYS A 4 17.37 -65.47 -18.00
N LEU A 5 18.36 -64.73 -18.52
CA LEU A 5 19.10 -64.85 -19.78
C LEU A 5 18.61 -63.94 -20.90
N LYS A 6 19.48 -63.34 -21.77
CA LYS A 6 20.82 -63.70 -22.25
C LYS A 6 21.53 -62.46 -22.84
N PHE A 7 22.83 -62.46 -22.70
CA PHE A 7 23.85 -61.75 -23.49
C PHE A 7 23.76 -62.07 -24.99
N LEU A 8 24.05 -61.05 -25.82
CA LEU A 8 24.78 -61.30 -27.06
C LEU A 8 25.75 -60.13 -27.32
N ALA A 9 27.00 -60.53 -27.42
CA ALA A 9 28.12 -59.71 -27.87
C ALA A 9 28.24 -59.78 -29.37
N GLY A 10 28.56 -58.65 -30.03
CA GLY A 10 28.92 -58.61 -31.42
C GLY A 10 30.00 -57.54 -31.67
N LEU A 11 31.11 -57.96 -32.19
CA LEU A 11 32.41 -57.32 -32.25
C LEU A 11 32.65 -56.68 -33.61
N LEU A 12 33.42 -55.56 -33.63
CA LEU A 12 34.25 -54.93 -34.65
C LEU A 12 33.68 -54.34 -35.96
N LEU A 13 34.04 -53.10 -36.23
CA LEU A 13 35.12 -52.79 -37.22
C LEU A 13 35.51 -51.29 -37.18
N LEU A 14 36.81 -51.06 -37.25
CA LEU A 14 37.53 -49.78 -37.34
C LEU A 14 37.22 -48.98 -38.61
N GLY A 15 37.22 -47.69 -38.49
CA GLY A 15 37.21 -46.79 -39.66
C GLY A 15 37.41 -45.31 -39.33
N GLY A 16 38.59 -44.78 -39.54
CA GLY A 16 38.85 -43.45 -40.05
C GLY A 16 38.71 -42.24 -39.14
N ALA A 17 39.84 -41.68 -38.76
CA ALA A 17 40.00 -40.37 -38.13
C ALA A 17 39.50 -39.23 -39.03
N GLY A 18 38.58 -38.44 -38.54
CA GLY A 18 38.26 -37.10 -39.01
C GLY A 18 38.25 -36.13 -37.82
N VAL A 19 39.33 -35.35 -37.70
CA VAL A 19 39.34 -34.26 -36.68
C VAL A 19 38.46 -33.15 -37.19
N ALA A 20 37.21 -33.11 -36.75
CA ALA A 20 36.38 -31.93 -36.91
C ALA A 20 36.66 -30.96 -35.76
N SER A 21 37.20 -29.78 -36.08
CA SER A 21 37.35 -28.66 -35.16
C SER A 21 35.94 -28.23 -34.70
N LEU A 22 35.63 -28.48 -33.43
CA LEU A 22 34.46 -27.92 -32.77
C LEU A 22 34.69 -26.43 -32.62
N GLY A 23 34.09 -25.64 -33.51
CA GLY A 23 33.93 -24.21 -33.33
C GLY A 23 33.13 -23.99 -32.03
N ALA A 24 33.71 -23.26 -31.11
CA ALA A 24 33.00 -22.79 -29.91
C ALA A 24 31.88 -21.85 -30.39
N GLU A 25 30.65 -22.35 -30.39
CA GLU A 25 29.46 -21.49 -30.49
C GLU A 25 29.46 -20.61 -29.24
N THR A 26 29.68 -19.32 -29.42
CA THR A 26 29.41 -18.32 -28.37
C THR A 26 27.89 -18.30 -28.13
N VAL A 27 27.47 -18.78 -26.97
CA VAL A 27 26.09 -18.60 -26.48
C VAL A 27 25.84 -17.08 -26.45
N PRO A 28 24.85 -16.55 -27.20
CA PRO A 28 24.55 -15.14 -27.14
C PRO A 28 24.21 -14.80 -25.70
N ALA A 29 24.83 -13.72 -25.19
CA ALA A 29 24.48 -13.16 -23.88
C ALA A 29 22.96 -13.04 -23.82
N SER A 30 22.34 -13.66 -22.83
CA SER A 30 20.90 -13.59 -22.63
C SER A 30 20.50 -12.11 -22.65
N ALA A 31 19.67 -11.74 -23.60
CA ALA A 31 19.05 -10.43 -23.61
C ALA A 31 18.44 -10.22 -22.23
N GLN A 32 18.97 -9.27 -21.48
CA GLN A 32 18.47 -8.90 -20.16
C GLN A 32 17.04 -8.47 -20.39
N GLN A 33 16.08 -9.32 -19.98
CA GLN A 33 14.67 -8.98 -20.06
C GLN A 33 14.47 -7.65 -19.36
N ALA A 34 13.85 -6.69 -20.07
CA ALA A 34 13.50 -5.42 -19.46
C ALA A 34 12.73 -5.71 -18.16
N PRO A 35 13.07 -5.02 -17.06
CA PRO A 35 12.37 -5.24 -15.80
C PRO A 35 10.87 -5.11 -16.04
N ALA A 36 10.09 -6.06 -15.51
CA ALA A 36 8.64 -6.02 -15.62
C ALA A 36 8.14 -4.68 -15.08
N ALA A 37 7.23 -4.05 -15.83
CA ALA A 37 6.64 -2.76 -15.42
C ALA A 37 6.03 -2.87 -14.01
N SER A 38 6.15 -1.79 -13.24
CA SER A 38 5.56 -1.74 -11.91
C SER A 38 4.03 -1.81 -12.00
N ARG A 39 3.41 -2.44 -11.00
CA ARG A 39 1.94 -2.58 -10.89
C ARG A 39 1.48 -1.93 -9.59
N VAL A 40 0.53 -1.02 -9.67
CA VAL A 40 -0.19 -0.47 -8.53
C VAL A 40 -1.61 -1.02 -8.55
N VAL A 41 -2.11 -1.50 -7.42
CA VAL A 41 -3.51 -1.95 -7.27
C VAL A 41 -4.09 -1.31 -6.02
N LEU A 42 -5.24 -0.68 -6.17
CA LEU A 42 -6.01 -0.15 -5.05
C LEU A 42 -6.74 -1.32 -4.38
N LEU A 43 -6.25 -1.79 -3.24
CA LEU A 43 -6.87 -2.92 -2.53
C LEU A 43 -8.14 -2.48 -1.79
N GLY A 44 -8.18 -1.23 -1.33
CA GLY A 44 -9.33 -0.63 -0.67
C GLY A 44 -9.38 0.87 -0.95
N THR A 45 -10.55 1.35 -1.32
CA THR A 45 -10.79 2.72 -1.78
C THR A 45 -11.81 3.50 -0.95
N GLY A 46 -12.38 2.88 0.07
CA GLY A 46 -13.32 3.53 0.98
C GLY A 46 -12.60 4.33 2.05
N GLY A 47 -12.96 5.59 2.25
CA GLY A 47 -12.38 6.47 3.25
C GLY A 47 -13.25 6.64 4.49
N GLY A 48 -12.60 7.11 5.55
CA GLY A 48 -13.18 7.44 6.83
C GLY A 48 -13.37 6.25 7.77
N PRO A 49 -13.67 6.51 9.04
CA PRO A 49 -13.62 5.48 10.08
C PRO A 49 -14.73 4.43 9.97
N ILE A 50 -15.68 4.58 9.03
CA ILE A 50 -16.87 3.75 8.92
C ILE A 50 -16.62 2.65 7.89
N ALA A 51 -16.86 1.39 8.31
CA ALA A 51 -16.83 0.26 7.39
C ALA A 51 -17.93 0.44 6.31
N ARG A 52 -17.58 0.18 5.05
CA ARG A 52 -18.46 0.34 3.90
C ARG A 52 -18.81 -1.01 3.28
N ILE A 53 -19.99 -1.12 2.72
CA ILE A 53 -20.45 -2.36 2.09
C ILE A 53 -19.72 -2.60 0.77
N GLY A 54 -19.59 -1.57 -0.05
CA GLY A 54 -19.07 -1.65 -1.42
C GLY A 54 -17.56 -1.45 -1.55
N ARG A 55 -16.87 -1.01 -0.49
CA ARG A 55 -15.44 -0.65 -0.53
C ARG A 55 -14.72 -1.11 0.71
N SER A 56 -13.56 -1.73 0.56
CA SER A 56 -12.62 -1.96 1.66
C SER A 56 -11.96 -0.65 2.08
N GLN A 57 -11.46 -0.59 3.31
CA GLN A 57 -10.75 0.59 3.83
C GLN A 57 -9.37 0.76 3.16
N PRO A 58 -8.74 1.94 3.28
CA PRO A 58 -7.56 2.29 2.49
C PRO A 58 -6.44 1.28 2.59
N ALA A 59 -6.05 0.76 1.45
CA ALA A 59 -4.87 -0.08 1.29
C ALA A 59 -4.45 -0.08 -0.19
N ASN A 60 -3.16 0.00 -0.45
CA ASN A 60 -2.62 -0.01 -1.80
C ASN A 60 -1.50 -1.04 -1.91
N LEU A 61 -1.47 -1.74 -3.03
CA LEU A 61 -0.42 -2.68 -3.40
C LEU A 61 0.48 -2.04 -4.45
N LEU A 62 1.79 -2.13 -4.25
CA LEU A 62 2.80 -1.80 -5.24
C LEU A 62 3.70 -3.02 -5.48
N GLN A 63 3.80 -3.46 -6.73
CA GLN A 63 4.72 -4.53 -7.15
C GLN A 63 5.71 -4.00 -8.17
N VAL A 64 7.00 -4.22 -7.96
CA VAL A 64 8.07 -3.81 -8.86
C VAL A 64 9.34 -4.62 -8.59
N GLY A 65 10.06 -5.01 -9.63
CA GLY A 65 11.33 -5.71 -9.50
C GLY A 65 11.27 -7.02 -8.71
N GLY A 66 10.13 -7.70 -8.71
CA GLY A 66 9.90 -8.92 -7.92
C GLY A 66 9.58 -8.67 -6.45
N LYS A 67 9.46 -7.41 -6.02
CA LYS A 67 9.11 -6.99 -4.66
C LYS A 67 7.64 -6.58 -4.57
N THR A 68 7.08 -6.75 -3.38
CA THR A 68 5.68 -6.46 -3.05
C THR A 68 5.61 -5.56 -1.82
N TYR A 69 5.05 -4.38 -1.99
CA TYR A 69 4.89 -3.38 -0.93
C TYR A 69 3.41 -3.09 -0.70
N LEU A 70 3.05 -2.84 0.56
CA LEU A 70 1.74 -2.32 0.94
C LEU A 70 1.87 -0.88 1.45
N ILE A 71 0.92 -0.04 1.08
CA ILE A 71 0.76 1.30 1.61
C ILE A 71 -0.61 1.33 2.27
N ASP A 72 -0.60 1.43 3.60
CA ASP A 72 -1.72 1.25 4.52
C ASP A 72 -2.31 -0.17 4.52
N ILE A 73 -2.94 -0.52 5.63
CA ILE A 73 -3.61 -1.81 5.87
C ILE A 73 -4.96 -1.54 6.56
N GLY A 74 -5.92 -1.02 5.83
CA GLY A 74 -7.28 -0.85 6.29
C GLY A 74 -8.06 -2.17 6.39
N ASP A 75 -9.28 -2.12 6.90
CA ASP A 75 -10.14 -3.30 7.01
C ASP A 75 -10.43 -3.92 5.64
N GLY A 76 -10.40 -5.25 5.59
CA GLY A 76 -10.60 -6.03 4.36
C GLY A 76 -9.31 -6.28 3.56
N MET A 77 -8.20 -5.59 3.84
CA MET A 77 -6.97 -5.68 3.04
C MET A 77 -6.45 -7.12 2.86
N PRO A 78 -6.36 -8.01 3.86
CA PRO A 78 -5.84 -9.36 3.64
C PRO A 78 -6.62 -10.14 2.58
N ARG A 79 -7.95 -10.03 2.60
CA ARG A 79 -8.82 -10.65 1.60
C ARG A 79 -8.63 -10.03 0.22
N GLN A 80 -8.51 -8.71 0.14
CA GLN A 80 -8.31 -7.99 -1.12
C GLN A 80 -6.95 -8.32 -1.74
N LEU A 81 -5.89 -8.48 -0.94
CA LEU A 81 -4.58 -8.89 -1.43
C LEU A 81 -4.65 -10.26 -2.12
N VAL A 82 -5.32 -11.23 -1.50
CA VAL A 82 -5.53 -12.57 -2.09
C VAL A 82 -6.39 -12.48 -3.37
N ARG A 83 -7.43 -11.63 -3.38
CA ARG A 83 -8.25 -11.37 -4.58
C ARG A 83 -7.44 -10.72 -5.72
N ALA A 84 -6.44 -9.91 -5.39
CA ALA A 84 -5.50 -9.35 -6.38
C ALA A 84 -4.50 -10.38 -6.92
N GLY A 85 -4.59 -11.65 -6.47
CA GLY A 85 -3.72 -12.75 -6.89
C GLY A 85 -2.37 -12.77 -6.19
N VAL A 86 -2.22 -12.07 -5.06
CA VAL A 86 -0.96 -11.98 -4.31
C VAL A 86 -1.08 -12.75 -3.00
N PRO A 87 -0.20 -13.74 -2.75
CA PRO A 87 -0.18 -14.45 -1.48
C PRO A 87 0.24 -13.51 -0.35
N LEU A 88 -0.34 -13.68 0.84
CA LEU A 88 -0.03 -12.83 2.00
C LEU A 88 1.47 -12.81 2.31
N ASN A 89 2.11 -13.98 2.28
CA ASN A 89 3.54 -14.14 2.57
C ASN A 89 4.49 -13.65 1.47
N ALA A 90 3.97 -13.03 0.41
CA ALA A 90 4.77 -12.37 -0.62
C ALA A 90 5.07 -10.90 -0.30
N VAL A 91 4.49 -10.32 0.75
CA VAL A 91 4.73 -8.92 1.12
C VAL A 91 6.14 -8.75 1.68
N ASP A 92 6.92 -7.83 1.13
CA ASP A 92 8.29 -7.52 1.56
C ASP A 92 8.32 -6.39 2.61
N ALA A 93 7.48 -5.36 2.46
CA ALA A 93 7.41 -4.26 3.41
C ALA A 93 6.04 -3.58 3.39
N VAL A 94 5.70 -2.93 4.49
CA VAL A 94 4.48 -2.15 4.71
C VAL A 94 4.86 -0.73 5.08
N PHE A 95 4.17 0.25 4.50
CA PHE A 95 4.33 1.67 4.79
C PHE A 95 2.99 2.23 5.28
N LEU A 96 2.92 2.61 6.54
CA LEU A 96 1.74 3.24 7.11
C LEU A 96 1.83 4.75 6.97
N THR A 97 0.81 5.39 6.40
CA THR A 97 0.77 6.85 6.26
C THR A 97 0.54 7.51 7.62
N HIS A 98 -0.41 7.01 8.37
CA HIS A 98 -0.77 7.48 9.71
C HIS A 98 -1.51 6.38 10.48
N LEU A 99 -1.92 6.64 11.73
CA LEU A 99 -2.44 5.60 12.61
C LEU A 99 -3.96 5.68 12.86
N HIS A 100 -4.73 6.34 12.00
CA HIS A 100 -6.19 6.20 12.05
C HIS A 100 -6.60 4.76 11.78
N PHE A 101 -7.74 4.37 12.36
CA PHE A 101 -8.15 2.96 12.36
C PHE A 101 -8.50 2.43 10.98
N ASP A 102 -9.03 3.25 10.10
CA ASP A 102 -9.32 2.86 8.73
C ASP A 102 -8.04 2.58 7.89
N HIS A 103 -6.88 3.08 8.31
CA HIS A 103 -5.59 2.78 7.71
C HIS A 103 -4.85 1.62 8.37
N THR A 104 -5.30 1.16 9.55
CA THR A 104 -4.57 0.19 10.37
C THR A 104 -5.39 -1.01 10.84
N ALA A 105 -6.73 -0.99 10.71
CA ALA A 105 -7.61 -2.03 11.26
C ALA A 105 -7.33 -3.45 10.71
N GLY A 106 -6.76 -3.56 9.52
CA GLY A 106 -6.38 -4.84 8.92
C GLY A 106 -5.09 -5.46 9.45
N VAL A 107 -4.30 -4.74 10.28
CA VAL A 107 -2.97 -5.19 10.74
C VAL A 107 -3.07 -6.51 11.50
N MET A 108 -3.99 -6.65 12.46
CA MET A 108 -4.13 -7.90 13.23
C MET A 108 -4.47 -9.09 12.33
N GLY A 109 -5.42 -8.91 11.40
CA GLY A 109 -5.79 -9.95 10.44
C GLY A 109 -4.65 -10.32 9.51
N PHE A 110 -3.88 -9.33 9.05
CA PHE A 110 -2.73 -9.58 8.20
C PHE A 110 -1.66 -10.37 8.92
N LEU A 111 -1.22 -9.97 10.13
CA LEU A 111 -0.18 -10.69 10.88
C LEU A 111 -0.57 -12.15 11.14
N ALA A 112 -1.83 -12.39 11.56
CA ALA A 112 -2.31 -13.75 11.85
C ALA A 112 -2.36 -14.63 10.59
N LEU A 113 -2.98 -14.14 9.52
CA LEU A 113 -3.19 -14.91 8.30
C LEU A 113 -1.90 -15.07 7.48
N ASP A 114 -1.03 -14.08 7.48
CA ASP A 114 0.27 -14.14 6.82
C ASP A 114 1.19 -15.17 7.49
N TRP A 115 1.22 -15.20 8.82
CA TRP A 115 1.95 -16.23 9.54
C TRP A 115 1.43 -17.64 9.22
N GLN A 116 0.11 -17.84 9.22
CA GLN A 116 -0.50 -19.11 8.82
C GLN A 116 -0.24 -19.46 7.35
N ALA A 117 -0.08 -18.47 6.48
CA ALA A 117 0.35 -18.64 5.08
C ALA A 117 1.84 -19.02 4.96
N ARG A 118 2.46 -19.42 6.06
CA ARG A 118 3.85 -19.89 6.17
C ARG A 118 4.91 -18.81 5.98
N ARG A 119 4.69 -17.62 6.58
CA ARG A 119 5.70 -16.57 6.65
C ARG A 119 6.98 -17.11 7.30
N ARG A 120 8.11 -16.95 6.62
CA ARG A 120 9.44 -17.29 7.12
C ARG A 120 10.38 -16.10 7.11
N GLU A 121 10.28 -15.27 6.08
CA GLU A 121 11.11 -14.08 5.91
C GLU A 121 10.54 -12.90 6.71
N PRO A 122 11.40 -12.05 7.26
CA PRO A 122 10.98 -10.85 7.95
C PRO A 122 10.16 -9.91 7.07
N VAL A 123 9.11 -9.31 7.63
CA VAL A 123 8.41 -8.17 7.06
C VAL A 123 8.43 -7.01 8.04
N HIS A 124 8.77 -5.84 7.51
CA HIS A 124 8.88 -4.62 8.29
C HIS A 124 7.72 -3.67 7.99
N PHE A 125 7.12 -3.15 9.05
CA PHE A 125 6.14 -2.08 9.02
C PHE A 125 6.85 -0.78 9.32
N TYR A 126 6.83 0.12 8.38
CA TYR A 126 7.40 1.46 8.49
C TYR A 126 6.29 2.48 8.59
N GLY A 127 6.44 3.48 9.45
CA GLY A 127 5.43 4.53 9.58
C GLY A 127 5.77 5.55 10.65
N PRO A 128 4.79 6.39 11.05
CA PRO A 128 4.97 7.41 12.06
C PRO A 128 5.22 6.81 13.45
N PRO A 129 5.63 7.64 14.43
CA PRO A 129 5.73 7.21 15.81
C PRO A 129 4.45 6.51 16.28
N GLY A 130 4.62 5.33 16.93
CA GLY A 130 3.54 4.42 17.29
C GLY A 130 3.39 3.20 16.40
N THR A 131 3.96 3.18 15.20
CA THR A 131 3.93 2.01 14.30
C THR A 131 4.57 0.78 14.94
N ARG A 132 5.72 0.95 15.61
CA ARG A 132 6.37 -0.14 16.33
C ARG A 132 5.48 -0.70 17.44
N ALA A 133 4.86 0.18 18.21
CA ALA A 133 3.96 -0.24 19.29
C ALA A 133 2.74 -0.97 18.74
N LEU A 134 2.11 -0.47 17.69
CA LEU A 134 0.98 -1.12 17.02
C LEU A 134 1.31 -2.57 16.64
N VAL A 135 2.47 -2.82 16.01
CA VAL A 135 2.90 -4.17 15.64
C VAL A 135 3.15 -5.04 16.87
N MET A 136 3.90 -4.53 17.87
CA MET A 136 4.23 -5.29 19.07
C MET A 136 3.01 -5.64 19.91
N ASP A 137 2.06 -4.72 20.07
CA ASP A 137 0.85 -4.95 20.86
C ASP A 137 -0.11 -5.89 20.14
N THR A 138 -0.18 -5.79 18.81
CA THR A 138 -0.91 -6.75 17.99
C THR A 138 -0.32 -8.17 18.14
N LEU A 139 1.00 -8.32 18.12
CA LEU A 139 1.65 -9.61 18.35
C LEU A 139 1.35 -10.17 19.75
N ARG A 140 1.35 -9.31 20.79
CA ARG A 140 0.93 -9.74 22.14
C ARG A 140 -0.52 -10.23 22.17
N ALA A 141 -1.42 -9.52 21.50
CA ALA A 141 -2.83 -9.93 21.40
C ALA A 141 -3.01 -11.27 20.66
N LEU A 142 -2.17 -11.55 19.66
CA LEU A 142 -2.18 -12.79 18.89
C LEU A 142 -1.48 -13.97 19.59
N GLY A 143 -0.78 -13.76 20.70
CA GLY A 143 0.04 -14.77 21.37
C GLY A 143 -0.70 -16.05 21.75
N SER A 144 -1.96 -15.95 22.21
CA SER A 144 -2.79 -17.15 22.51
C SER A 144 -3.11 -17.95 21.25
N GLY A 145 -3.43 -17.26 20.14
CA GLY A 145 -3.69 -17.90 18.85
C GLY A 145 -2.43 -18.59 18.32
N GLU A 146 -1.28 -17.93 18.38
CA GLU A 146 0.01 -18.51 17.99
C GLU A 146 0.28 -19.79 18.80
N ALA A 147 0.10 -19.76 20.12
CA ALA A 147 0.33 -20.91 20.99
C ALA A 147 -0.57 -22.11 20.65
N ILE A 148 -1.83 -21.87 20.29
CA ILE A 148 -2.78 -22.93 19.87
C ILE A 148 -2.35 -23.56 18.54
N PHE A 149 -1.86 -22.79 17.58
CA PHE A 149 -1.45 -23.30 16.27
C PHE A 149 -0.04 -23.91 16.27
N ARG A 150 0.81 -23.57 17.23
CA ARG A 150 2.22 -23.98 17.28
C ARG A 150 2.44 -25.51 17.15
N PRO A 151 1.66 -26.39 17.81
CA PRO A 151 1.82 -27.84 17.65
C PRO A 151 1.54 -28.35 16.22
N GLN A 152 0.71 -27.63 15.46
CA GLN A 152 0.35 -27.97 14.07
C GLN A 152 1.33 -27.38 13.05
N LEU A 153 2.07 -26.34 13.45
CA LEU A 153 3.00 -25.59 12.62
C LEU A 153 4.38 -25.46 13.30
N PRO A 154 5.00 -26.61 13.70
CA PRO A 154 6.21 -26.58 14.53
C PRO A 154 7.44 -26.03 13.80
N ASP A 155 7.41 -26.03 12.48
CA ASP A 155 8.47 -25.57 11.59
C ASP A 155 8.43 -24.06 11.31
N LEU A 156 7.37 -23.35 11.74
CA LEU A 156 7.30 -21.90 11.56
C LEU A 156 8.09 -21.16 12.64
N PRO A 157 8.75 -20.03 12.26
CA PRO A 157 9.34 -19.14 13.24
C PRO A 157 8.27 -18.52 14.15
N ALA A 158 8.65 -18.02 15.31
CA ALA A 158 7.74 -17.26 16.15
C ALA A 158 7.28 -15.99 15.42
N MET A 159 6.02 -15.58 15.60
CA MET A 159 5.50 -14.37 14.96
C MET A 159 6.40 -13.14 15.26
N ALA A 160 6.85 -13.01 16.50
CA ALA A 160 7.72 -11.92 16.92
C ALA A 160 9.13 -11.93 16.27
N SER A 161 9.52 -12.99 15.59
CA SER A 161 10.80 -13.07 14.85
C SER A 161 10.68 -12.75 13.36
N VAL A 162 9.47 -12.54 12.86
CA VAL A 162 9.22 -12.24 11.43
C VAL A 162 8.43 -10.94 11.20
N PHE A 163 7.80 -10.36 12.23
CA PHE A 163 7.08 -9.10 12.10
C PHE A 163 7.72 -8.01 12.95
N PHE A 164 8.07 -6.90 12.32
CA PHE A 164 8.78 -5.80 12.97
C PHE A 164 8.16 -4.46 12.62
N GLY A 165 7.91 -3.62 13.63
CA GLY A 165 7.54 -2.22 13.46
C GLY A 165 8.75 -1.30 13.59
N LYS A 166 8.81 -0.25 12.79
CA LYS A 166 9.84 0.78 12.83
C LYS A 166 9.22 2.16 12.66
N ASP A 167 9.41 2.99 13.67
CA ASP A 167 8.96 4.36 13.67
C ASP A 167 9.93 5.26 12.88
N TRP A 168 9.37 6.20 12.14
CA TRP A 168 10.08 7.33 11.58
C TRP A 168 9.54 8.63 12.17
N ASP A 169 10.41 9.56 12.48
CA ASP A 169 10.03 10.94 12.80
C ASP A 169 10.53 11.83 11.66
N VAL A 170 9.61 12.17 10.74
CA VAL A 170 9.89 12.92 9.51
C VAL A 170 9.07 14.19 9.52
N THR A 171 9.74 15.34 9.41
CA THR A 171 9.08 16.65 9.30
C THR A 171 9.30 17.31 7.94
N THR A 172 10.44 16.99 7.29
CA THR A 172 10.81 17.54 5.99
C THR A 172 11.06 16.41 4.99
N PRO A 173 10.93 16.66 3.68
CA PRO A 173 11.10 15.62 2.68
C PRO A 173 12.47 14.95 2.79
N ARG A 174 12.50 13.64 3.00
CA ARG A 174 13.72 12.84 3.04
C ARG A 174 13.52 11.42 2.55
N GLU A 175 14.61 10.79 2.15
CA GLU A 175 14.64 9.34 1.92
C GLU A 175 14.49 8.60 3.26
N VAL A 176 13.58 7.65 3.30
CA VAL A 176 13.26 6.84 4.49
C VAL A 176 13.52 5.35 4.27
N TYR A 177 13.49 4.90 3.02
CA TYR A 177 13.72 3.51 2.68
C TYR A 177 14.34 3.40 1.28
N ARG A 178 15.19 2.41 1.10
CA ARG A 178 15.73 2.04 -0.20
C ARG A 178 16.04 0.55 -0.23
N ASP A 179 15.75 -0.08 -1.35
CA ASP A 179 16.24 -1.39 -1.73
C ASP A 179 16.61 -1.43 -3.23
N GLY A 180 16.75 -2.64 -3.80
CA GLY A 180 17.09 -2.77 -5.22
C GLY A 180 15.96 -2.40 -6.20
N ALA A 181 14.71 -2.24 -5.74
CA ALA A 181 13.54 -2.00 -6.57
C ALA A 181 13.00 -0.57 -6.45
N VAL A 182 13.06 0.03 -5.25
CA VAL A 182 12.48 1.34 -4.97
C VAL A 182 13.40 2.21 -4.12
N THR A 183 13.25 3.53 -4.28
CA THR A 183 13.63 4.53 -3.28
C THR A 183 12.37 5.19 -2.77
N VAL A 184 12.15 5.17 -1.45
CA VAL A 184 10.98 5.79 -0.83
C VAL A 184 11.38 7.06 -0.10
N ARG A 185 10.70 8.16 -0.41
CA ARG A 185 10.76 9.42 0.32
C ARG A 185 9.47 9.68 1.03
N ALA A 186 9.54 10.25 2.22
CA ALA A 186 8.40 10.67 3.01
C ALA A 186 8.46 12.16 3.32
N VAL A 187 7.31 12.74 3.56
CA VAL A 187 7.16 14.08 4.12
C VAL A 187 5.96 14.08 5.06
N GLU A 188 6.03 14.85 6.13
CA GLU A 188 4.85 15.15 6.93
C GLU A 188 3.84 15.95 6.10
N ASN A 189 2.59 15.51 6.12
CA ASN A 189 1.48 16.19 5.47
C ASN A 189 0.64 17.00 6.49
N SER A 190 -0.48 17.57 6.07
CA SER A 190 -1.27 18.49 6.91
C SER A 190 -2.46 17.83 7.61
N HIS A 191 -2.57 16.49 7.62
CA HIS A 191 -3.73 15.78 8.16
C HIS A 191 -3.95 16.00 9.68
N TYR A 192 -2.87 16.28 10.42
CA TYR A 192 -2.95 16.62 11.84
C TYR A 192 -2.61 18.10 12.12
N GLY A 193 -2.62 18.94 11.07
CA GLY A 193 -2.12 20.32 11.14
C GLY A 193 -2.89 21.23 12.05
N THR A 194 -4.19 21.01 12.23
CA THR A 194 -5.06 21.82 13.09
C THR A 194 -5.43 21.13 14.40
N MET A 195 -5.17 19.84 14.52
CA MET A 195 -5.44 19.09 15.73
C MET A 195 -4.39 19.39 16.80
N HIS A 196 -4.85 19.74 18.00
CA HIS A 196 -3.99 19.88 19.18
C HIS A 196 -3.84 18.51 19.84
N LEU A 197 -2.96 17.68 19.26
CA LEU A 197 -2.66 16.35 19.77
C LEU A 197 -1.47 16.41 20.72
N ASP A 198 -1.69 16.06 21.97
CA ASP A 198 -0.58 15.86 22.91
C ASP A 198 0.28 14.67 22.44
N PRO A 199 1.61 14.74 22.60
CA PRO A 199 2.47 13.60 22.37
C PRO A 199 2.01 12.41 23.21
N GLY A 200 1.72 11.28 22.55
CA GLY A 200 1.40 10.04 23.23
C GLY A 200 2.65 9.34 23.77
N GLU A 201 2.47 8.15 24.37
CA GLU A 201 3.57 7.32 24.86
C GLU A 201 4.63 7.00 23.77
N HIS A 202 4.24 7.10 22.50
CA HIS A 202 5.07 6.74 21.35
C HIS A 202 5.68 7.95 20.64
N GLY A 203 5.51 9.14 21.18
CA GLY A 203 6.03 10.39 20.63
C GLY A 203 4.96 11.25 19.95
N VAL A 204 5.38 12.12 19.04
CA VAL A 204 4.52 13.06 18.33
C VAL A 204 3.70 12.34 17.28
N ASN A 205 2.39 12.60 17.27
CA ASN A 205 1.51 12.09 16.22
C ASN A 205 1.85 12.74 14.87
N ARG A 206 2.04 11.92 13.85
CA ARG A 206 2.40 12.37 12.49
C ARG A 206 1.58 11.66 11.43
N SER A 207 1.37 12.33 10.32
CA SER A 207 0.82 11.77 9.10
C SER A 207 1.75 12.04 7.92
N TYR A 208 1.95 11.04 7.06
CA TYR A 208 2.93 11.07 5.98
C TYR A 208 2.30 10.87 4.62
N SER A 209 2.88 11.56 3.63
CA SER A 209 2.78 11.20 2.23
C SER A 209 4.06 10.52 1.77
N TYR A 210 3.94 9.53 0.87
CA TYR A 210 5.06 8.74 0.37
C TYR A 210 5.25 8.90 -1.12
N ARG A 211 6.51 9.02 -1.55
CA ARG A 211 6.94 8.97 -2.95
C ARG A 211 7.79 7.74 -3.18
N PHE A 212 7.41 6.94 -4.15
CA PHE A 212 8.15 5.76 -4.62
C PHE A 212 8.78 6.09 -5.97
N ASP A 213 10.11 6.22 -5.99
CA ASP A 213 10.89 6.35 -7.21
C ASP A 213 11.31 4.95 -7.66
N MET A 214 10.85 4.54 -8.83
CA MET A 214 11.13 3.24 -9.46
C MET A 214 11.82 3.43 -10.80
N ALA A 215 12.34 2.37 -11.39
CA ALA A 215 13.05 2.45 -12.66
C ALA A 215 12.16 2.86 -13.84
N ASP A 216 10.87 2.52 -13.80
CA ASP A 216 9.90 2.74 -14.88
C ASP A 216 9.01 3.97 -14.66
N ARG A 217 8.73 4.33 -13.42
CA ARG A 217 7.87 5.48 -13.10
C ARG A 217 7.99 5.91 -11.64
N VAL A 218 7.40 7.05 -11.35
CA VAL A 218 7.28 7.62 -10.01
C VAL A 218 5.82 7.65 -9.58
N VAL A 219 5.53 7.09 -8.40
CA VAL A 219 4.18 7.07 -7.81
C VAL A 219 4.22 7.76 -6.45
N VAL A 220 3.25 8.62 -6.19
CA VAL A 220 3.08 9.29 -4.90
C VAL A 220 1.73 8.91 -4.31
N PHE A 221 1.72 8.55 -3.04
CA PHE A 221 0.52 8.31 -2.23
C PHE A 221 0.40 9.44 -1.22
N THR A 222 -0.73 10.15 -1.23
CA THR A 222 -0.91 11.29 -0.32
C THR A 222 -1.13 10.84 1.14
N GLY A 223 -1.70 9.63 1.36
CA GLY A 223 -2.40 9.37 2.61
C GLY A 223 -3.54 10.37 2.76
N ASP A 224 -4.03 10.55 3.97
CA ASP A 224 -4.98 11.60 4.29
C ASP A 224 -4.21 12.91 4.50
N THR A 225 -4.69 13.98 3.91
CA THR A 225 -4.04 15.30 3.98
C THR A 225 -5.00 16.41 3.59
N GLY A 226 -4.90 17.55 4.25
CA GLY A 226 -5.43 18.79 3.70
C GLY A 226 -4.52 19.36 2.58
N PRO A 227 -4.82 20.56 2.07
CA PRO A 227 -3.92 21.27 1.16
C PRO A 227 -2.52 21.40 1.76
N SER A 228 -1.49 20.90 1.07
CA SER A 228 -0.13 20.85 1.60
C SER A 228 0.92 21.14 0.52
N VAL A 229 1.64 22.24 0.69
CA VAL A 229 2.77 22.59 -0.18
C VAL A 229 3.88 21.54 -0.12
N ALA A 230 4.07 20.89 1.04
CA ALA A 230 5.06 19.85 1.20
C ALA A 230 4.73 18.60 0.35
N VAL A 231 3.43 18.23 0.29
CA VAL A 231 2.95 17.13 -0.57
C VAL A 231 3.06 17.50 -2.05
N GLU A 232 2.71 18.73 -2.43
CA GLU A 232 2.89 19.23 -3.82
C GLU A 232 4.36 19.13 -4.26
N GLN A 233 5.30 19.52 -3.38
CA GLN A 233 6.74 19.42 -3.65
C GLN A 233 7.20 17.96 -3.75
N LEU A 234 6.72 17.09 -2.86
CA LEU A 234 7.02 15.65 -2.89
C LEU A 234 6.54 15.02 -4.20
N ALA A 235 5.34 15.41 -4.65
CA ALA A 235 4.70 14.87 -5.86
C ALA A 235 5.20 15.49 -7.16
N ARG A 236 6.09 16.49 -7.11
CA ARG A 236 6.54 17.22 -8.31
C ARG A 236 7.07 16.28 -9.37
N GLY A 237 6.47 16.35 -10.57
CA GLY A 237 6.85 15.57 -11.74
C GLY A 237 6.60 14.07 -11.61
N ALA A 238 5.79 13.62 -10.66
CA ALA A 238 5.42 12.22 -10.56
C ALA A 238 4.55 11.78 -11.75
N ASP A 239 4.66 10.51 -12.13
CA ASP A 239 3.83 9.92 -13.17
C ASP A 239 2.40 9.70 -12.68
N VAL A 240 2.26 9.29 -11.42
CA VAL A 240 0.96 9.01 -10.78
C VAL A 240 0.91 9.64 -9.39
N LEU A 241 -0.17 10.38 -9.13
CA LEU A 241 -0.57 10.81 -7.79
C LEU A 241 -1.81 10.01 -7.38
N VAL A 242 -1.67 9.15 -6.39
CA VAL A 242 -2.78 8.44 -5.72
C VAL A 242 -3.21 9.31 -4.54
N SER A 243 -4.39 9.89 -4.63
CA SER A 243 -4.86 10.91 -3.68
C SER A 243 -6.18 10.55 -3.04
N GLU A 244 -6.32 10.83 -1.75
CA GLU A 244 -7.62 10.86 -1.09
C GLU A 244 -8.54 11.88 -1.76
N ILE A 245 -9.83 11.73 -1.53
CA ILE A 245 -10.85 12.72 -1.91
C ILE A 245 -12.09 12.55 -1.03
N ILE A 246 -12.68 13.68 -0.60
CA ILE A 246 -13.90 13.65 0.22
C ILE A 246 -15.06 14.39 -0.44
N ASP A 247 -16.29 13.92 -0.19
CA ASP A 247 -17.54 14.64 -0.51
C ASP A 247 -17.87 15.59 0.66
N ILE A 248 -17.15 16.73 0.71
CA ILE A 248 -17.20 17.63 1.85
C ILE A 248 -18.61 18.19 2.09
N ASP A 249 -19.36 18.53 1.04
CA ASP A 249 -20.70 19.09 1.17
C ASP A 249 -21.68 18.07 1.76
N ALA A 250 -21.62 16.83 1.30
CA ALA A 250 -22.44 15.76 1.82
C ALA A 250 -22.08 15.43 3.28
N ILE A 251 -20.78 15.43 3.62
CA ILE A 251 -20.29 15.18 5.00
C ILE A 251 -20.80 16.29 5.93
N ILE A 252 -20.62 17.55 5.60
CA ILE A 252 -21.08 18.69 6.41
C ILE A 252 -22.60 18.62 6.61
N ALA A 253 -23.35 18.37 5.53
CA ALA A 253 -24.80 18.20 5.63
C ALA A 253 -25.21 17.04 6.58
N GLY A 254 -24.49 15.94 6.53
CA GLY A 254 -24.67 14.79 7.44
C GLY A 254 -24.39 15.14 8.91
N LEU A 255 -23.28 15.83 9.17
CA LEU A 255 -22.87 16.25 10.52
C LEU A 255 -23.87 17.28 11.11
N LYS A 256 -24.31 18.23 10.33
CA LYS A 256 -25.36 19.20 10.76
C LYS A 256 -26.66 18.50 11.10
N ARG A 257 -27.12 17.51 10.32
CA ARG A 257 -28.30 16.69 10.68
C ARG A 257 -28.09 15.93 11.99
N ARG A 258 -26.90 15.35 12.20
CA ARG A 258 -26.56 14.67 13.46
C ARG A 258 -26.59 15.63 14.64
N GLN A 259 -26.03 16.84 14.50
CA GLN A 259 -26.08 17.87 15.54
C GLN A 259 -27.53 18.23 15.90
N GLN A 260 -28.40 18.42 14.89
CA GLN A 260 -29.83 18.68 15.14
C GLN A 260 -30.53 17.53 15.87
N ALA A 261 -30.21 16.29 15.53
CA ALA A 261 -30.83 15.11 16.12
C ALA A 261 -30.34 14.80 17.54
N THR A 262 -29.09 15.08 17.86
CA THR A 262 -28.45 14.67 19.14
C THR A 262 -28.15 15.83 20.08
N GLY A 263 -28.15 17.07 19.59
CA GLY A 263 -27.70 18.25 20.35
C GLY A 263 -26.18 18.32 20.57
N VAL A 264 -25.43 17.33 20.07
CA VAL A 264 -23.97 17.30 20.21
C VAL A 264 -23.33 18.20 19.14
N ASP A 265 -22.49 19.12 19.57
CA ASP A 265 -21.75 20.01 18.65
C ASP A 265 -20.85 19.19 17.71
N GLN A 266 -21.01 19.40 16.43
CA GLN A 266 -20.21 18.75 15.39
C GLN A 266 -19.17 19.70 14.74
N GLN A 267 -19.04 20.93 15.21
CA GLN A 267 -18.13 21.90 14.61
C GLN A 267 -16.66 21.44 14.60
N PRO A 268 -16.12 20.83 15.69
CA PRO A 268 -14.73 20.34 15.65
C PRO A 268 -14.48 19.28 14.55
N LEU A 269 -15.46 18.40 14.32
CA LEU A 269 -15.34 17.41 13.24
C LEU A 269 -15.53 18.03 11.84
N ILE A 270 -16.40 19.04 11.72
CA ILE A 270 -16.54 19.81 10.48
C ILE A 270 -15.21 20.52 10.15
N ASP A 271 -14.59 21.16 11.13
CA ASP A 271 -13.32 21.87 10.93
C ASP A 271 -12.21 20.91 10.50
N HIS A 272 -12.13 19.74 11.13
CA HIS A 272 -11.22 18.66 10.73
C HIS A 272 -11.45 18.25 9.26
N MET A 273 -12.69 17.93 8.88
CA MET A 273 -13.01 17.52 7.50
C MET A 273 -12.66 18.59 6.46
N VAL A 274 -12.86 19.86 6.79
CA VAL A 274 -12.61 20.98 5.87
C VAL A 274 -11.12 21.29 5.70
N GLN A 275 -10.34 21.19 6.79
CA GLN A 275 -8.96 21.67 6.83
C GLN A 275 -7.94 20.56 6.59
N GLU A 276 -8.26 19.32 6.94
CA GLU A 276 -7.32 18.20 7.01
C GLU A 276 -7.59 17.10 5.97
N HIS A 277 -8.56 17.36 5.07
CA HIS A 277 -8.85 16.51 3.90
C HIS A 277 -8.93 17.29 2.59
N LEU A 278 -8.84 16.57 1.47
CA LEU A 278 -8.84 17.14 0.14
C LEU A 278 -10.23 17.11 -0.50
N THR A 279 -10.76 18.31 -0.76
CA THR A 279 -11.93 18.47 -1.63
C THR A 279 -11.57 18.24 -3.10
N PRO A 280 -12.52 17.96 -4.00
CA PRO A 280 -12.25 17.79 -5.43
C PRO A 280 -11.46 18.96 -6.05
N GLU A 281 -11.77 20.20 -5.64
CA GLU A 281 -11.07 21.39 -6.13
C GLU A 281 -9.61 21.44 -5.64
N ASN A 282 -9.37 21.10 -4.36
CA ASN A 282 -8.02 21.07 -3.77
C ASN A 282 -7.16 19.96 -4.38
N VAL A 283 -7.73 18.77 -4.63
CA VAL A 283 -7.04 17.70 -5.35
C VAL A 283 -6.61 18.17 -6.75
N GLY A 284 -7.51 18.85 -7.48
CA GLY A 284 -7.20 19.41 -8.80
C GLY A 284 -6.05 20.43 -8.76
N ARG A 285 -6.06 21.32 -7.75
CA ARG A 285 -4.98 22.31 -7.54
C ARG A 285 -3.65 21.64 -7.21
N MET A 286 -3.65 20.67 -6.29
CA MET A 286 -2.46 19.91 -5.90
C MET A 286 -1.85 19.17 -7.11
N ALA A 287 -2.67 18.45 -7.87
CA ALA A 287 -2.24 17.73 -9.05
C ALA A 287 -1.62 18.65 -10.13
N ALA A 288 -2.22 19.81 -10.33
CA ALA A 288 -1.70 20.83 -11.25
C ALA A 288 -0.40 21.45 -10.76
N ALA A 289 -0.31 21.85 -9.48
CA ALA A 289 0.88 22.43 -8.87
C ALA A 289 2.07 21.46 -8.88
N ALA A 290 1.81 20.16 -8.66
CA ALA A 290 2.81 19.12 -8.73
C ALA A 290 3.19 18.72 -10.17
N GLY A 291 2.38 19.06 -11.18
CA GLY A 291 2.61 18.73 -12.59
C GLY A 291 2.61 17.20 -12.84
N VAL A 292 1.73 16.46 -12.16
CA VAL A 292 1.61 15.02 -12.33
C VAL A 292 0.94 14.66 -13.67
N LYS A 293 1.20 13.46 -14.20
CA LYS A 293 0.58 13.03 -15.46
C LYS A 293 -0.80 12.42 -15.25
N THR A 294 -0.94 11.62 -14.19
CA THR A 294 -2.19 10.93 -13.84
C THR A 294 -2.53 11.16 -12.37
N LEU A 295 -3.76 11.56 -12.14
CA LEU A 295 -4.38 11.65 -10.82
C LEU A 295 -5.31 10.44 -10.66
N VAL A 296 -5.09 9.65 -9.61
CA VAL A 296 -5.92 8.52 -9.21
C VAL A 296 -6.57 8.86 -7.88
N LEU A 297 -7.89 8.81 -7.85
CA LEU A 297 -8.68 9.13 -6.67
C LEU A 297 -8.98 7.86 -5.88
N THR A 298 -8.78 7.91 -4.59
CA THR A 298 -9.06 6.84 -3.63
C THR A 298 -9.58 7.42 -2.33
N HIS A 299 -9.74 6.61 -1.28
CA HIS A 299 -10.18 7.08 0.03
C HIS A 299 -11.48 7.91 -0.07
N PHE A 300 -12.48 7.37 -0.78
CA PHE A 300 -13.74 8.09 -0.95
C PHE A 300 -14.51 8.18 0.37
N ALA A 301 -14.40 9.30 1.06
CA ALA A 301 -15.14 9.57 2.28
C ALA A 301 -16.48 10.24 1.95
N THR A 302 -17.55 9.57 2.34
CA THR A 302 -18.95 10.02 2.21
C THR A 302 -19.67 9.81 3.55
N PRO A 303 -20.80 10.49 3.80
CA PRO A 303 -21.55 10.29 5.03
C PRO A 303 -21.96 8.83 5.26
N PRO A 304 -22.20 8.41 6.52
CA PRO A 304 -22.74 7.09 6.83
C PRO A 304 -23.99 6.74 6.02
N GLY A 305 -24.04 5.53 5.45
CA GLY A 305 -25.16 5.07 4.64
C GLY A 305 -25.25 5.65 3.23
N LYS A 306 -24.30 6.48 2.82
CA LYS A 306 -24.14 6.95 1.44
C LYS A 306 -22.90 6.31 0.85
N GLU A 307 -23.08 5.34 -0.04
CA GLU A 307 -21.95 4.67 -0.74
C GLU A 307 -21.56 5.39 -2.03
N ASP A 308 -22.51 6.11 -2.64
CA ASP A 308 -22.31 6.80 -3.92
C ASP A 308 -21.90 8.25 -3.71
N PHE A 309 -21.11 8.75 -4.64
CA PHE A 309 -20.71 10.15 -4.77
C PHE A 309 -20.97 10.63 -6.21
N ASP A 310 -21.13 11.94 -6.39
CA ASP A 310 -21.30 12.55 -7.71
C ASP A 310 -19.94 12.68 -8.41
N SER A 311 -19.52 11.62 -9.10
CA SER A 311 -18.27 11.60 -9.84
C SER A 311 -18.20 12.66 -10.95
N ALA A 312 -19.33 13.03 -11.54
CA ALA A 312 -19.37 14.07 -12.57
C ALA A 312 -19.10 15.45 -11.98
N ALA A 313 -19.74 15.78 -10.85
CA ALA A 313 -19.49 17.02 -10.12
C ALA A 313 -18.05 17.11 -9.61
N MET A 314 -17.54 16.01 -9.01
CA MET A 314 -16.14 15.92 -8.55
C MET A 314 -15.17 16.13 -9.73
N LEU A 315 -15.38 15.46 -10.86
CA LEU A 315 -14.54 15.63 -12.05
C LEU A 315 -14.59 17.07 -12.58
N ALA A 316 -15.76 17.67 -12.62
CA ALA A 316 -15.90 19.06 -13.07
C ALA A 316 -15.13 20.05 -12.17
N ALA A 317 -15.13 19.83 -10.86
CA ALA A 317 -14.35 20.62 -9.90
C ALA A 317 -12.82 20.43 -10.10
N ILE A 318 -12.35 19.19 -10.25
CA ILE A 318 -10.95 18.89 -10.54
C ILE A 318 -10.51 19.55 -11.85
N ARG A 319 -11.33 19.48 -12.89
CA ARG A 319 -11.04 20.00 -14.23
C ARG A 319 -10.90 21.51 -14.31
N LYS A 320 -11.34 22.26 -13.29
CA LYS A 320 -11.06 23.71 -13.20
C LYS A 320 -9.55 24.00 -13.11
N HIS A 321 -8.74 23.04 -12.64
CA HIS A 321 -7.33 23.24 -12.35
C HIS A 321 -6.42 22.22 -13.05
N PHE A 322 -6.86 20.99 -13.23
CA PHE A 322 -6.04 19.89 -13.72
C PHE A 322 -6.58 19.32 -15.04
N SER A 323 -5.73 19.32 -16.09
CA SER A 323 -6.06 18.82 -17.43
C SER A 323 -5.55 17.41 -17.71
N GLY A 324 -4.70 16.84 -16.83
CA GLY A 324 -4.15 15.49 -16.97
C GLY A 324 -5.18 14.38 -16.84
N ARG A 325 -4.74 13.14 -16.92
CA ARG A 325 -5.63 11.98 -16.76
C ARG A 325 -6.16 11.91 -15.32
N VAL A 326 -7.48 11.72 -15.16
CA VAL A 326 -8.14 11.48 -13.86
C VAL A 326 -8.77 10.10 -13.87
N VAL A 327 -8.52 9.30 -12.83
CA VAL A 327 -9.06 7.96 -12.64
C VAL A 327 -9.79 7.93 -11.29
N PHE A 328 -11.06 7.56 -11.28
CA PHE A 328 -11.78 7.23 -10.07
C PHE A 328 -11.45 5.79 -9.70
N GLY A 329 -10.82 5.60 -8.54
CA GLY A 329 -10.37 4.29 -8.09
C GLY A 329 -11.53 3.39 -7.68
N GLU A 330 -11.36 2.11 -7.93
CA GLU A 330 -12.24 1.04 -7.46
C GLU A 330 -11.40 -0.02 -6.75
N ASP A 331 -12.01 -0.75 -5.83
CA ASP A 331 -11.33 -1.87 -5.18
C ASP A 331 -10.85 -2.88 -6.23
N LEU A 332 -9.59 -3.28 -6.12
CA LEU A 332 -8.85 -4.13 -7.06
C LEU A 332 -8.55 -3.47 -8.43
N GLY A 333 -8.84 -2.18 -8.59
CA GLY A 333 -8.44 -1.42 -9.76
C GLY A 333 -6.91 -1.34 -9.90
N ALA A 334 -6.37 -1.72 -11.06
CA ALA A 334 -4.94 -1.63 -11.38
C ALA A 334 -4.64 -0.38 -12.22
N ILE A 335 -3.44 0.21 -11.98
CA ILE A 335 -2.98 1.46 -12.61
C ILE A 335 -1.64 1.23 -13.28
#